data_f2bbc6f61c48b92656898e40f7ba5786
#
_entry.id   f2bbc6f61c48b92656898e40f7ba5786
#
_cell.length_a   1.000
_cell.length_b   1.000
_cell.length_c   1.000
_cell.angle_alpha   90.00
_cell.angle_beta   90.00
_cell.angle_gamma   90.00
#
_symmetry.space_group_name_H-M   'P 1'
#
loop_
_entity.id
_entity.type
_entity.pdbx_description
1 polymer ?
#
loop_
_entity_poly.entity_id
_entity_poly.type
_entity_poly.pdbx_seq_one_letter_code
_entity_poly.pdbx_strand_id
1 'polypeptide(L)'
;MAVSPRSGARPINYVALFEVLLLGGTATLLLVKWLRGQLSFYIHPRYDALMVVAAVVLLLMAAAHLRDVFSGRPPHGSRWFYLLLAVPLLLGTLVPARPLGADTLAGRGVDLTAAGAVSARRELTGDPASWNLLEWATALTLRGDELTGSNADVVGFVFTDPTLGADAFYVVRYVVTCCAADGAGVGLPVLWPEGASLSPNSWVRVRGTIELAEVGGAQQPALRAETVEPVDQPASPYLYP
;
A
#
# COMPACT_ATOMS: atom_id res chain seq x y z
N MET A 1 72.24 -10.47 -6.25
CA MET A 1 70.92 -11.06 -5.91
C MET A 1 69.88 -9.98 -6.03
N ALA A 2 69.10 -9.94 -7.10
CA ALA A 2 68.09 -8.96 -7.33
C ALA A 2 66.75 -9.55 -6.83
N VAL A 3 66.20 -8.98 -5.78
CA VAL A 3 64.86 -9.33 -5.30
C VAL A 3 63.86 -8.59 -6.17
N SER A 4 63.17 -9.33 -7.03
CA SER A 4 62.06 -8.84 -7.86
C SER A 4 60.87 -8.49 -6.98
N PRO A 5 60.30 -7.29 -7.02
CA PRO A 5 59.04 -6.99 -6.31
C PRO A 5 57.92 -7.66 -7.07
N ARG A 6 57.36 -8.74 -6.52
CA ARG A 6 56.10 -9.29 -6.98
C ARG A 6 54.98 -8.27 -6.69
N SER A 7 54.60 -7.51 -7.68
CA SER A 7 53.34 -6.75 -7.69
C SER A 7 52.19 -7.75 -7.82
N GLY A 8 51.88 -8.45 -6.73
CA GLY A 8 50.72 -9.32 -6.65
C GLY A 8 49.48 -8.46 -6.58
N ALA A 9 48.67 -8.41 -7.64
CA ALA A 9 47.34 -7.91 -7.57
C ALA A 9 46.60 -8.64 -6.40
N ARG A 10 46.12 -7.88 -5.43
CA ARG A 10 45.40 -8.47 -4.28
C ARG A 10 44.16 -9.18 -4.80
N PRO A 11 43.92 -10.45 -4.41
CA PRO A 11 42.75 -11.18 -4.89
C PRO A 11 41.48 -10.48 -4.41
N ILE A 12 40.51 -10.30 -5.32
CA ILE A 12 39.22 -9.73 -5.01
C ILE A 12 38.48 -10.71 -4.09
N ASN A 13 37.98 -10.21 -2.96
CA ASN A 13 37.08 -10.96 -2.10
C ASN A 13 35.62 -10.88 -2.62
N TYR A 14 35.23 -11.89 -3.38
CA TYR A 14 33.88 -11.94 -3.98
C TYR A 14 32.75 -11.97 -2.97
N VAL A 15 32.99 -12.47 -1.76
CA VAL A 15 31.95 -12.48 -0.70
C VAL A 15 31.72 -11.07 -0.18
N ALA A 16 32.80 -10.33 0.12
CA ALA A 16 32.69 -8.93 0.51
C ALA A 16 32.07 -8.06 -0.60
N LEU A 17 32.38 -8.34 -1.86
CA LEU A 17 31.74 -7.68 -2.99
C LEU A 17 30.23 -7.95 -3.01
N PHE A 18 29.84 -9.19 -2.76
CA PHE A 18 28.43 -9.56 -2.72
C PHE A 18 27.70 -8.89 -1.54
N GLU A 19 28.31 -8.77 -0.38
CA GLU A 19 27.78 -8.01 0.77
C GLU A 19 27.55 -6.54 0.42
N VAL A 20 28.54 -5.90 -0.21
CA VAL A 20 28.41 -4.51 -0.68
C VAL A 20 27.25 -4.35 -1.67
N LEU A 21 27.11 -5.30 -2.61
CA LEU A 21 26.00 -5.28 -3.58
C LEU A 21 24.64 -5.49 -2.92
N LEU A 22 24.54 -6.37 -1.91
CA LEU A 22 23.29 -6.57 -1.16
C LEU A 22 22.91 -5.33 -0.37
N LEU A 23 23.83 -4.78 0.42
CA LEU A 23 23.57 -3.61 1.25
C LEU A 23 23.28 -2.37 0.38
N GLY A 24 24.15 -2.09 -0.58
CA GLY A 24 24.01 -0.96 -1.49
C GLY A 24 22.79 -1.10 -2.40
N GLY A 25 22.53 -2.31 -2.91
CA GLY A 25 21.36 -2.61 -3.73
C GLY A 25 20.05 -2.43 -2.97
N THR A 26 19.98 -2.92 -1.72
CA THR A 26 18.80 -2.75 -0.86
C THR A 26 18.57 -1.27 -0.54
N ALA A 27 19.61 -0.54 -0.17
CA ALA A 27 19.51 0.89 0.09
C ALA A 27 19.03 1.67 -1.14
N THR A 28 19.60 1.37 -2.30
CA THR A 28 19.20 1.99 -3.57
C THR A 28 17.76 1.67 -3.92
N LEU A 29 17.33 0.43 -3.74
CA LEU A 29 15.94 0.02 -3.96
C LEU A 29 14.97 0.80 -3.08
N LEU A 30 15.26 0.95 -1.79
CA LEU A 30 14.45 1.71 -0.85
C LEU A 30 14.34 3.19 -1.27
N LEU A 31 15.47 3.82 -1.59
CA LEU A 31 15.51 5.21 -2.03
C LEU A 31 14.76 5.42 -3.35
N VAL A 32 14.91 4.54 -4.32
CA VAL A 32 14.19 4.62 -5.60
C VAL A 32 12.69 4.47 -5.39
N LYS A 33 12.25 3.52 -4.56
CA LYS A 33 10.83 3.35 -4.24
C LYS A 33 10.26 4.56 -3.49
N TRP A 34 11.03 5.15 -2.58
CA TRP A 34 10.64 6.38 -1.89
C TRP A 34 10.51 7.56 -2.86
N LEU A 35 11.52 7.82 -3.69
CA LEU A 35 11.51 8.90 -4.68
C LEU A 35 10.37 8.78 -5.71
N ARG A 36 9.94 7.55 -6.01
CA ARG A 36 8.80 7.27 -6.90
C ARG A 36 7.44 7.27 -6.19
N GLY A 37 7.37 7.57 -4.89
CA GLY A 37 6.14 7.51 -4.09
C GLY A 37 5.59 6.08 -3.90
N GLN A 38 6.31 5.05 -4.32
CA GLN A 38 5.86 3.65 -4.25
C GLN A 38 5.97 3.04 -2.86
N LEU A 39 6.68 3.71 -1.95
CA LEU A 39 6.86 3.21 -0.58
C LEU A 39 5.52 3.23 0.18
N SER A 40 4.65 4.20 -0.11
CA SER A 40 3.28 4.30 0.43
C SER A 40 2.38 3.10 0.10
N PHE A 41 2.75 2.27 -0.92
CA PHE A 41 2.03 1.03 -1.21
C PHE A 41 2.33 -0.10 -0.19
N TYR A 42 3.37 0.05 0.62
CA TYR A 42 3.82 -0.97 1.58
C TYR A 42 3.70 -0.54 3.02
N ILE A 43 3.98 0.74 3.30
CA ILE A 43 4.03 1.26 4.67
C ILE A 43 3.35 2.64 4.76
N HIS A 44 2.92 2.97 5.98
CA HIS A 44 2.33 4.28 6.27
C HIS A 44 3.39 5.39 6.08
N PRO A 45 3.06 6.54 5.44
CA PRO A 45 4.00 7.63 5.17
C PRO A 45 4.75 8.20 6.39
N ARG A 46 4.19 8.05 7.60
CA ARG A 46 4.89 8.47 8.84
C ARG A 46 6.23 7.79 9.05
N TYR A 47 6.47 6.64 8.40
CA TYR A 47 7.72 5.90 8.50
C TYR A 47 8.73 6.23 7.40
N ASP A 48 8.40 7.14 6.47
CA ASP A 48 9.28 7.50 5.35
C ASP A 48 10.64 7.99 5.84
N ALA A 49 10.67 8.86 6.87
CA ALA A 49 11.91 9.35 7.45
C ALA A 49 12.78 8.21 8.02
N LEU A 50 12.15 7.23 8.69
CA LEU A 50 12.85 6.06 9.22
C LEU A 50 13.45 5.21 8.10
N MET A 51 12.72 5.03 6.99
CA MET A 51 13.19 4.27 5.83
C MET A 51 14.36 4.96 5.12
N VAL A 52 14.34 6.29 5.03
CA VAL A 52 15.47 7.06 4.48
C VAL A 52 16.69 6.92 5.38
N VAL A 53 16.52 7.03 6.71
CA VAL A 53 17.62 6.80 7.67
C VAL A 53 18.20 5.38 7.54
N ALA A 54 17.33 4.37 7.45
CA ALA A 54 17.77 2.98 7.25
C ALA A 54 18.55 2.81 5.94
N ALA A 55 18.12 3.42 4.84
CA ALA A 55 18.83 3.39 3.57
C ALA A 55 20.22 4.06 3.68
N VAL A 56 20.32 5.19 4.37
CA VAL A 56 21.61 5.86 4.62
C VAL A 56 22.55 4.97 5.44
N VAL A 57 22.06 4.35 6.50
CA VAL A 57 22.85 3.42 7.31
C VAL A 57 23.34 2.25 6.48
N LEU A 58 22.50 1.66 5.63
CA LEU A 58 22.89 0.57 4.72
C LEU A 58 23.98 1.02 3.74
N LEU A 59 23.90 2.24 3.19
CA LEU A 59 24.95 2.80 2.32
C LEU A 59 26.27 2.99 3.06
N LEU A 60 26.23 3.49 4.29
CA LEU A 60 27.45 3.66 5.11
C LEU A 60 28.07 2.29 5.43
N MET A 61 27.26 1.27 5.74
CA MET A 61 27.74 -0.10 5.94
C MET A 61 28.35 -0.66 4.65
N ALA A 62 27.69 -0.50 3.50
CA ALA A 62 28.24 -0.91 2.20
C ALA A 62 29.58 -0.25 1.92
N ALA A 63 29.70 1.07 2.19
CA ALA A 63 30.96 1.81 2.03
C ALA A 63 32.08 1.32 2.96
N ALA A 64 31.74 0.95 4.21
CA ALA A 64 32.71 0.36 5.14
C ALA A 64 33.21 -1.00 4.65
N HIS A 65 32.30 -1.87 4.17
CA HIS A 65 32.63 -3.19 3.63
C HIS A 65 33.41 -3.12 2.29
N LEU A 66 33.36 -2.00 1.56
CA LEU A 66 34.12 -1.82 0.31
C LEU A 66 35.62 -2.00 0.52
N ARG A 67 36.15 -1.65 1.69
CA ARG A 67 37.57 -1.87 2.05
C ARG A 67 37.90 -3.35 2.14
N ASP A 68 36.97 -4.19 2.56
CA ASP A 68 37.17 -5.62 2.73
C ASP A 68 37.21 -6.37 1.39
N VAL A 69 36.64 -5.81 0.32
CA VAL A 69 36.74 -6.34 -1.05
C VAL A 69 38.18 -6.50 -1.49
N PHE A 70 39.07 -5.58 -1.05
CA PHE A 70 40.49 -5.54 -1.43
C PHE A 70 41.42 -5.99 -0.30
N SER A 71 40.90 -6.44 0.83
CA SER A 71 41.69 -6.74 2.03
C SER A 71 42.20 -8.20 2.12
N GLY A 72 41.69 -9.09 1.27
CA GLY A 72 42.05 -10.52 1.28
C GLY A 72 41.60 -11.28 2.53
N ARG A 73 40.73 -10.70 3.37
CA ARG A 73 40.20 -11.37 4.57
C ARG A 73 39.29 -12.56 4.19
N PRO A 74 39.29 -13.64 4.97
CA PRO A 74 38.43 -14.78 4.69
C PRO A 74 36.94 -14.42 4.89
N PRO A 75 36.05 -14.99 4.09
CA PRO A 75 34.63 -14.73 4.19
C PRO A 75 34.05 -15.27 5.50
N HIS A 76 33.14 -14.51 6.13
CA HIS A 76 32.51 -14.81 7.41
C HIS A 76 31.07 -15.31 7.25
N GLY A 77 30.76 -16.20 6.34
CA GLY A 77 29.39 -16.69 6.21
C GLY A 77 29.22 -17.84 5.22
N SER A 78 28.11 -18.56 5.35
CA SER A 78 27.69 -19.57 4.38
C SER A 78 27.15 -18.91 3.11
N ARG A 79 27.55 -19.38 1.92
CA ARG A 79 27.04 -18.93 0.62
C ARG A 79 25.52 -18.99 0.50
N TRP A 80 24.90 -19.97 1.13
CA TRP A 80 23.44 -20.14 1.16
C TRP A 80 22.73 -19.01 1.89
N PHE A 81 23.31 -18.49 2.95
CA PHE A 81 22.77 -17.36 3.70
C PHE A 81 22.69 -16.10 2.84
N TYR A 82 23.73 -15.80 2.07
CA TYR A 82 23.75 -14.64 1.18
C TYR A 82 22.77 -14.78 0.01
N LEU A 83 22.59 -15.99 -0.53
CA LEU A 83 21.59 -16.24 -1.55
C LEU A 83 20.18 -15.99 -1.01
N LEU A 84 19.89 -16.43 0.21
CA LEU A 84 18.60 -16.17 0.85
C LEU A 84 18.34 -14.66 1.04
N LEU A 85 19.39 -13.89 1.43
CA LEU A 85 19.28 -12.44 1.57
C LEU A 85 19.11 -11.71 0.23
N ALA A 86 19.54 -12.29 -0.89
CA ALA A 86 19.36 -11.71 -2.21
C ALA A 86 17.90 -11.80 -2.71
N VAL A 87 17.11 -12.77 -2.22
CA VAL A 87 15.74 -13.00 -2.67
C VAL A 87 14.83 -11.77 -2.51
N PRO A 88 14.76 -11.08 -1.35
CA PRO A 88 13.96 -9.87 -1.20
C PRO A 88 14.39 -8.74 -2.15
N LEU A 89 15.70 -8.59 -2.38
CA LEU A 89 16.22 -7.58 -3.29
C LEU A 89 15.81 -7.88 -4.74
N LEU A 90 15.94 -9.12 -5.18
CA LEU A 90 15.53 -9.56 -6.50
C LEU A 90 14.01 -9.40 -6.70
N LEU A 91 13.21 -9.88 -5.75
CA LEU A 91 11.76 -9.73 -5.81
C LEU A 91 11.34 -8.25 -5.79
N GLY A 92 11.97 -7.42 -4.95
CA GLY A 92 11.67 -6.00 -4.87
C GLY A 92 12.03 -5.21 -6.13
N THR A 93 12.95 -5.72 -6.97
CA THR A 93 13.31 -5.12 -8.26
C THR A 93 12.47 -5.65 -9.41
N LEU A 94 12.17 -6.94 -9.43
CA LEU A 94 11.48 -7.62 -10.54
C LEU A 94 9.96 -7.49 -10.46
N VAL A 95 9.40 -7.49 -9.24
CA VAL A 95 7.96 -7.40 -9.04
C VAL A 95 7.53 -5.93 -9.02
N PRO A 96 6.63 -5.50 -9.94
CA PRO A 96 6.12 -4.14 -9.93
C PRO A 96 5.41 -3.81 -8.61
N ALA A 97 5.65 -2.61 -8.08
CA ALA A 97 4.93 -2.11 -6.93
C ALA A 97 3.47 -1.85 -7.32
N ARG A 98 2.53 -2.45 -6.60
CA ARG A 98 1.09 -2.24 -6.77
C ARG A 98 0.45 -2.04 -5.40
N PRO A 99 -0.53 -1.13 -5.27
CA PRO A 99 -1.32 -1.04 -4.05
C PRO A 99 -2.22 -2.26 -3.89
N LEU A 100 -2.76 -2.43 -2.70
CA LEU A 100 -3.80 -3.43 -2.44
C LEU A 100 -5.04 -3.09 -3.28
N GLY A 101 -5.68 -4.11 -3.83
CA GLY A 101 -6.84 -3.98 -4.73
C GLY A 101 -7.93 -4.99 -4.42
N ALA A 102 -8.88 -5.12 -5.36
CA ALA A 102 -10.04 -6.00 -5.26
C ALA A 102 -9.67 -7.47 -5.00
N ASP A 103 -8.56 -7.95 -5.57
CA ASP A 103 -8.10 -9.33 -5.38
C ASP A 103 -7.82 -9.65 -3.90
N THR A 104 -7.33 -8.66 -3.16
CA THR A 104 -7.07 -8.83 -1.72
C THR A 104 -8.37 -8.81 -0.91
N LEU A 105 -9.39 -8.06 -1.36
CA LEU A 105 -10.71 -8.02 -0.72
C LEU A 105 -11.47 -9.34 -0.86
N ALA A 106 -11.32 -10.04 -1.96
CA ALA A 106 -11.99 -11.34 -2.18
C ALA A 106 -11.69 -12.34 -1.04
N GLY A 107 -10.53 -12.21 -0.39
CA GLY A 107 -10.16 -13.03 0.77
C GLY A 107 -10.42 -12.40 2.14
N ARG A 108 -10.68 -11.09 2.22
CA ARG A 108 -10.80 -10.34 3.50
C ARG A 108 -12.18 -9.74 3.72
N GLY A 109 -12.96 -9.49 2.65
CA GLY A 109 -14.23 -8.78 2.69
C GLY A 109 -14.09 -7.26 2.83
N VAL A 110 -15.22 -6.56 2.63
CA VAL A 110 -15.36 -5.12 2.93
C VAL A 110 -15.94 -5.01 4.34
N ASP A 111 -15.23 -4.33 5.23
CA ASP A 111 -15.64 -4.20 6.63
C ASP A 111 -15.98 -2.74 6.94
N LEU A 112 -17.27 -2.44 6.98
CA LEU A 112 -17.77 -1.13 7.42
C LEU A 112 -17.48 -0.87 8.91
N THR A 113 -17.35 -1.93 9.72
CA THR A 113 -17.13 -1.82 11.17
C THR A 113 -15.68 -1.63 11.54
N ALA A 114 -14.73 -2.09 10.69
CA ALA A 114 -13.30 -1.85 10.86
C ALA A 114 -13.00 -0.34 10.87
N ALA A 115 -13.75 0.46 10.11
CA ALA A 115 -13.65 1.91 10.13
C ALA A 115 -13.96 2.50 11.52
N GLY A 116 -14.98 1.99 12.21
CA GLY A 116 -15.36 2.44 13.55
C GLY A 116 -14.29 2.16 14.59
N ALA A 117 -13.66 0.98 14.56
CA ALA A 117 -12.60 0.60 15.49
C ALA A 117 -11.33 1.46 15.32
N VAL A 118 -11.00 1.83 14.07
CA VAL A 118 -9.82 2.62 13.73
C VAL A 118 -10.06 4.11 13.94
N SER A 119 -11.28 4.59 13.76
CA SER A 119 -11.64 6.01 13.75
C SER A 119 -12.28 6.52 15.04
N ALA A 120 -12.45 5.69 16.07
CA ALA A 120 -13.10 6.06 17.33
C ALA A 120 -12.48 7.29 18.05
N ARG A 121 -11.39 7.84 17.55
CA ARG A 121 -10.68 9.02 18.07
C ARG A 121 -10.79 10.26 17.18
N ARG A 122 -11.41 10.16 15.99
CA ARG A 122 -11.50 11.28 15.07
C ARG A 122 -12.87 11.94 15.22
N GLU A 123 -12.90 13.19 15.64
CA GLU A 123 -14.12 14.00 15.57
C GLU A 123 -14.48 14.22 14.10
N LEU A 124 -15.67 13.74 13.73
CA LEU A 124 -16.23 13.99 12.41
C LEU A 124 -16.71 15.46 12.39
N THR A 125 -15.86 16.32 11.89
CA THR A 125 -16.09 17.75 11.75
C THR A 125 -16.24 18.14 10.28
N GLY A 126 -17.02 19.17 10.01
CA GLY A 126 -17.17 19.73 8.67
C GLY A 126 -18.38 19.19 7.89
N ASP A 127 -18.46 19.61 6.62
CA ASP A 127 -19.53 19.25 5.70
C ASP A 127 -19.36 17.78 5.26
N PRO A 128 -20.41 16.93 5.41
CA PRO A 128 -20.42 15.55 4.92
C PRO A 128 -20.00 15.41 3.46
N ALA A 129 -20.32 16.37 2.59
CA ALA A 129 -19.94 16.36 1.19
C ALA A 129 -18.40 16.35 0.97
N SER A 130 -17.61 16.75 1.98
CA SER A 130 -16.15 16.75 1.94
C SER A 130 -15.49 15.50 2.54
N TRP A 131 -16.27 14.60 3.13
CA TRP A 131 -15.76 13.43 3.82
C TRP A 131 -15.21 12.38 2.85
N ASN A 132 -14.09 11.77 3.21
CA ASN A 132 -13.57 10.61 2.51
C ASN A 132 -14.29 9.32 2.94
N LEU A 133 -14.01 8.18 2.29
CA LEU A 133 -14.64 6.89 2.58
C LEU A 133 -14.48 6.42 4.04
N LEU A 134 -13.36 6.73 4.69
CA LEU A 134 -13.16 6.36 6.10
C LEU A 134 -14.06 7.19 7.02
N GLU A 135 -14.18 8.48 6.75
CA GLU A 135 -15.07 9.39 7.51
C GLU A 135 -16.53 9.00 7.30
N TRP A 136 -16.92 8.70 6.08
CA TRP A 136 -18.27 8.21 5.78
C TRP A 136 -18.60 6.89 6.49
N ALA A 137 -17.72 5.87 6.38
CA ALA A 137 -17.94 4.59 7.01
C ALA A 137 -18.01 4.72 8.54
N THR A 138 -17.16 5.60 9.12
CA THR A 138 -17.21 5.92 10.55
C THR A 138 -18.51 6.59 10.94
N ALA A 139 -18.94 7.61 10.18
CA ALA A 139 -20.17 8.34 10.43
C ALA A 139 -21.41 7.45 10.36
N LEU A 140 -21.49 6.60 9.34
CA LEU A 140 -22.59 5.65 9.16
C LEU A 140 -22.62 4.59 10.28
N THR A 141 -21.47 4.16 10.78
CA THR A 141 -21.39 3.24 11.93
C THR A 141 -21.90 3.89 13.21
N LEU A 142 -21.61 5.20 13.42
CA LEU A 142 -21.94 5.91 14.65
C LEU A 142 -23.35 6.54 14.64
N ARG A 143 -23.79 7.05 13.49
CA ARG A 143 -25.01 7.85 13.35
C ARG A 143 -26.11 7.15 12.53
N GLY A 144 -25.74 6.09 11.79
CA GLY A 144 -26.69 5.28 11.01
C GLY A 144 -27.61 6.11 10.12
N ASP A 145 -28.91 5.99 10.39
CA ASP A 145 -29.97 6.55 9.56
C ASP A 145 -30.04 8.10 9.56
N GLU A 146 -29.41 8.77 10.54
CA GLU A 146 -29.38 10.24 10.62
C GLU A 146 -28.72 10.89 9.40
N LEU A 147 -27.89 10.13 8.69
CA LEU A 147 -27.18 10.60 7.49
C LEU A 147 -27.94 10.33 6.19
N THR A 148 -29.12 9.72 6.26
CA THR A 148 -29.98 9.53 5.09
C THR A 148 -30.36 10.88 4.48
N GLY A 149 -30.23 11.01 3.16
CA GLY A 149 -30.45 12.26 2.43
C GLY A 149 -29.20 13.16 2.34
N SER A 150 -28.09 12.80 2.99
CA SER A 150 -26.85 13.56 2.87
C SER A 150 -26.14 13.28 1.54
N ASN A 151 -25.56 14.33 0.93
CA ASN A 151 -24.79 14.21 -0.28
C ASN A 151 -23.38 13.71 0.02
N ALA A 152 -22.91 12.74 -0.76
CA ALA A 152 -21.57 12.20 -0.68
C ALA A 152 -20.81 12.38 -2.01
N ASP A 153 -19.49 12.68 -1.90
CA ASP A 153 -18.55 12.76 -3.02
C ASP A 153 -17.30 11.98 -2.63
N VAL A 154 -17.18 10.76 -3.11
CA VAL A 154 -16.13 9.83 -2.67
C VAL A 154 -15.32 9.29 -3.84
N VAL A 155 -14.05 9.02 -3.59
CA VAL A 155 -13.13 8.40 -4.55
C VAL A 155 -12.61 7.09 -3.99
N GLY A 156 -12.73 6.01 -4.77
CA GLY A 156 -12.21 4.70 -4.43
C GLY A 156 -12.08 3.81 -5.66
N PHE A 157 -11.64 2.59 -5.46
CA PHE A 157 -11.64 1.60 -6.53
C PHE A 157 -12.91 0.74 -6.49
N VAL A 158 -13.28 0.23 -7.65
CA VAL A 158 -14.45 -0.64 -7.84
C VAL A 158 -14.15 -2.04 -7.29
N PHE A 159 -15.03 -2.52 -6.43
CA PHE A 159 -15.08 -3.93 -6.02
C PHE A 159 -16.50 -4.46 -6.27
N THR A 160 -16.57 -5.51 -7.08
CA THR A 160 -17.82 -6.20 -7.38
C THR A 160 -17.94 -7.45 -6.52
N ASP A 161 -19.05 -7.56 -5.80
CA ASP A 161 -19.38 -8.75 -5.01
C ASP A 161 -20.64 -9.39 -5.61
N PRO A 162 -20.62 -10.70 -5.93
CA PRO A 162 -21.79 -11.38 -6.48
C PRO A 162 -23.05 -11.27 -5.62
N THR A 163 -22.92 -11.02 -4.32
CA THR A 163 -24.05 -10.87 -3.40
C THR A 163 -24.81 -9.56 -3.56
N LEU A 164 -24.21 -8.54 -4.20
CA LEU A 164 -24.83 -7.23 -4.40
C LEU A 164 -25.84 -7.19 -5.56
N GLY A 165 -25.80 -8.19 -6.45
CA GLY A 165 -26.59 -8.15 -7.70
C GLY A 165 -25.91 -7.31 -8.80
N ALA A 166 -26.64 -7.14 -9.92
CA ALA A 166 -26.10 -6.49 -11.12
C ALA A 166 -26.06 -4.95 -11.03
N ASP A 167 -26.94 -4.37 -10.24
CA ASP A 167 -27.18 -2.92 -10.15
C ASP A 167 -26.44 -2.27 -8.97
N ALA A 168 -25.40 -2.93 -8.45
CA ALA A 168 -24.62 -2.39 -7.34
C ALA A 168 -23.15 -2.84 -7.40
N PHE A 169 -22.29 -2.04 -6.79
CA PHE A 169 -20.89 -2.35 -6.54
C PHE A 169 -20.43 -1.70 -5.25
N TYR A 170 -19.26 -2.05 -4.73
CA TYR A 170 -18.62 -1.30 -3.66
C TYR A 170 -17.61 -0.31 -4.22
N VAL A 171 -17.66 0.94 -3.75
CA VAL A 171 -16.54 1.89 -3.85
C VAL A 171 -15.69 1.74 -2.60
N VAL A 172 -14.40 1.37 -2.76
CA VAL A 172 -13.55 0.93 -1.65
C VAL A 172 -12.23 1.66 -1.64
N ARG A 173 -11.69 1.88 -0.45
CA ARG A 173 -10.27 2.18 -0.20
C ARG A 173 -9.75 1.36 0.96
N TYR A 174 -8.46 1.10 0.98
CA TYR A 174 -7.82 0.50 2.14
C TYR A 174 -7.45 1.56 3.18
N VAL A 175 -7.70 1.23 4.44
CA VAL A 175 -7.17 1.95 5.59
C VAL A 175 -5.96 1.20 6.08
N VAL A 176 -4.83 1.89 6.24
CA VAL A 176 -3.55 1.32 6.67
C VAL A 176 -3.06 2.05 7.90
N THR A 177 -2.78 1.30 8.97
CA THR A 177 -2.30 1.86 10.23
C THR A 177 -0.77 1.86 10.31
N CYS A 178 -0.13 0.78 9.92
CA CYS A 178 1.34 0.71 9.88
C CYS A 178 1.88 0.22 8.53
N CYS A 179 1.29 -0.79 7.92
CA CYS A 179 1.77 -1.37 6.66
C CYS A 179 0.65 -2.08 5.90
N ALA A 180 0.87 -2.44 4.64
CA ALA A 180 -0.11 -3.12 3.79
C ALA A 180 -0.64 -4.44 4.38
N ALA A 181 0.09 -5.07 5.31
CA ALA A 181 -0.36 -6.30 5.96
C ALA A 181 -1.56 -6.08 6.89
N ASP A 182 -1.68 -4.88 7.50
CA ASP A 182 -2.81 -4.49 8.36
C ASP A 182 -3.94 -3.79 7.58
N GLY A 183 -3.81 -3.70 6.26
CA GLY A 183 -4.78 -3.02 5.41
C GLY A 183 -6.18 -3.62 5.52
N ALA A 184 -7.16 -2.82 5.95
CA ALA A 184 -8.57 -3.16 5.99
C ALA A 184 -9.32 -2.42 4.87
N GLY A 185 -10.15 -3.13 4.11
CA GLY A 185 -10.98 -2.53 3.06
C GLY A 185 -12.19 -1.83 3.65
N VAL A 186 -12.28 -0.53 3.45
CA VAL A 186 -13.41 0.31 3.87
C VAL A 186 -14.10 0.85 2.64
N GLY A 187 -15.42 0.73 2.58
CA GLY A 187 -16.17 1.15 1.40
C GLY A 187 -17.64 1.32 1.65
N LEU A 188 -18.33 1.84 0.65
CA LEU A 188 -19.77 1.99 0.63
C LEU A 188 -20.39 1.17 -0.51
N PRO A 189 -21.51 0.50 -0.30
CA PRO A 189 -22.28 -0.02 -1.40
C PRO A 189 -22.85 1.14 -2.21
N VAL A 190 -22.74 1.04 -3.53
CA VAL A 190 -23.18 2.05 -4.50
C VAL A 190 -24.26 1.42 -5.36
N LEU A 191 -25.44 2.04 -5.40
CA LEU A 191 -26.52 1.68 -6.29
C LEU A 191 -26.30 2.40 -7.63
N TRP A 192 -26.04 1.62 -8.67
CA TRP A 192 -25.81 2.11 -10.02
C TRP A 192 -26.26 1.07 -11.05
N PRO A 193 -27.16 1.42 -12.00
CA PRO A 193 -27.75 0.46 -12.93
C PRO A 193 -26.74 -0.37 -13.75
N GLU A 194 -25.55 0.14 -13.94
CA GLU A 194 -24.46 -0.51 -14.69
C GLU A 194 -23.31 -0.97 -13.77
N GLY A 195 -23.61 -1.17 -12.48
CA GLY A 195 -22.59 -1.47 -11.46
C GLY A 195 -21.73 -2.69 -11.80
N ALA A 196 -22.35 -3.76 -12.30
CA ALA A 196 -21.65 -4.99 -12.69
C ALA A 196 -20.78 -4.85 -13.93
N SER A 197 -20.98 -3.81 -14.76
CA SER A 197 -20.19 -3.56 -15.97
C SER A 197 -18.85 -2.88 -15.68
N LEU A 198 -18.69 -2.31 -14.49
CA LEU A 198 -17.47 -1.62 -14.09
C LEU A 198 -16.33 -2.63 -13.86
N SER A 199 -15.16 -2.29 -14.38
CA SER A 199 -13.99 -3.15 -14.22
C SER A 199 -13.49 -3.13 -12.77
N PRO A 200 -13.32 -4.30 -12.11
CA PRO A 200 -12.68 -4.36 -10.80
C PRO A 200 -11.32 -3.66 -10.78
N ASN A 201 -10.97 -3.03 -9.67
CA ASN A 201 -9.76 -2.21 -9.50
C ASN A 201 -9.72 -0.91 -10.31
N SER A 202 -10.70 -0.59 -11.15
CA SER A 202 -10.79 0.74 -11.75
C SER A 202 -11.10 1.78 -10.66
N TRP A 203 -10.47 2.95 -10.75
CA TRP A 203 -10.73 4.04 -9.83
C TRP A 203 -11.87 4.90 -10.33
N VAL A 204 -12.80 5.21 -9.44
CA VAL A 204 -13.98 6.01 -9.75
C VAL A 204 -14.20 7.09 -8.68
N ARG A 205 -14.76 8.21 -9.12
CA ARG A 205 -15.39 9.21 -8.27
C ARG A 205 -16.89 9.02 -8.34
N VAL A 206 -17.52 8.84 -7.19
CA VAL A 206 -18.95 8.62 -7.07
C VAL A 206 -19.57 9.79 -6.32
N ARG A 207 -20.56 10.41 -6.93
CA ARG A 207 -21.39 11.45 -6.29
C ARG A 207 -22.83 11.00 -6.25
N GLY A 208 -23.50 11.31 -5.17
CA GLY A 208 -24.90 10.95 -4.97
C GLY A 208 -25.36 11.17 -3.55
N THR A 209 -26.48 10.52 -3.20
CA THR A 209 -27.14 10.70 -1.91
C THR A 209 -27.14 9.40 -1.12
N ILE A 210 -26.90 9.47 0.18
CA ILE A 210 -27.00 8.31 1.08
C ILE A 210 -28.47 7.98 1.31
N GLU A 211 -28.83 6.73 1.13
CA GLU A 211 -30.17 6.20 1.42
C GLU A 211 -30.08 4.84 2.12
N LEU A 212 -31.16 4.44 2.79
CA LEU A 212 -31.33 3.07 3.26
C LEU A 212 -31.87 2.23 2.11
N ALA A 213 -31.13 1.20 1.73
CA ALA A 213 -31.51 0.29 0.66
C ALA A 213 -31.27 -1.17 1.04
N GLU A 214 -32.01 -2.06 0.41
CA GLU A 214 -31.73 -3.50 0.50
C GLU A 214 -30.56 -3.84 -0.43
N VAL A 215 -29.42 -4.15 0.15
CA VAL A 215 -28.18 -4.50 -0.58
C VAL A 215 -27.63 -5.78 0.02
N GLY A 216 -27.41 -6.79 -0.83
CA GLY A 216 -26.91 -8.09 -0.37
C GLY A 216 -27.85 -8.82 0.58
N GLY A 217 -29.17 -8.56 0.50
CA GLY A 217 -30.19 -9.18 1.36
C GLY A 217 -30.31 -8.55 2.77
N ALA A 218 -29.69 -7.39 3.01
CA ALA A 218 -29.80 -6.65 4.26
C ALA A 218 -30.12 -5.17 4.00
N GLN A 219 -30.93 -4.56 4.88
CA GLN A 219 -31.14 -3.11 4.89
C GLN A 219 -29.89 -2.43 5.44
N GLN A 220 -29.25 -1.62 4.62
CA GLN A 220 -28.03 -0.91 5.02
C GLN A 220 -27.91 0.44 4.28
N PRO A 221 -27.16 1.40 4.84
CA PRO A 221 -26.84 2.62 4.14
C PRO A 221 -26.08 2.34 2.84
N ALA A 222 -26.57 2.91 1.74
CA ALA A 222 -25.97 2.80 0.41
C ALA A 222 -25.91 4.18 -0.24
N LEU A 223 -24.95 4.37 -1.13
CA LEU A 223 -24.84 5.58 -1.94
C LEU A 223 -25.62 5.39 -3.23
N ARG A 224 -26.78 6.05 -3.38
CA ARG A 224 -27.44 6.15 -4.68
C ARG A 224 -26.67 7.11 -5.55
N ALA A 225 -25.94 6.57 -6.51
CA ALA A 225 -25.11 7.37 -7.39
C ALA A 225 -25.95 8.18 -8.39
N GLU A 226 -25.60 9.45 -8.51
CA GLU A 226 -26.02 10.35 -9.58
C GLU A 226 -24.98 10.36 -10.71
N THR A 227 -23.70 10.31 -10.34
CA THR A 227 -22.60 10.21 -11.31
C THR A 227 -21.56 9.22 -10.82
N VAL A 228 -21.01 8.45 -11.78
CA VAL A 228 -19.84 7.57 -11.59
C VAL A 228 -18.84 7.91 -12.68
N GLU A 229 -17.77 8.57 -12.31
CA GLU A 229 -16.75 9.07 -13.24
C GLU A 229 -15.44 8.29 -13.04
N PRO A 230 -14.83 7.73 -14.11
CA PRO A 230 -13.50 7.14 -14.00
C PRO A 230 -12.48 8.24 -13.68
N VAL A 231 -11.56 7.93 -12.76
CA VAL A 231 -10.47 8.83 -12.36
C VAL A 231 -9.15 8.07 -12.30
N ASP A 232 -8.05 8.79 -12.36
CA ASP A 232 -6.75 8.19 -12.10
C ASP A 232 -6.60 7.76 -10.65
N GLN A 233 -5.79 6.72 -10.42
CA GLN A 233 -5.44 6.31 -9.06
C GLN A 233 -4.79 7.47 -8.31
N PRO A 234 -5.30 7.85 -7.12
CA PRO A 234 -4.67 8.89 -6.31
C PRO A 234 -3.21 8.54 -5.95
N ALA A 235 -2.35 9.55 -5.84
CA ALA A 235 -0.96 9.38 -5.42
C ALA A 235 -0.86 8.68 -4.05
N SER A 236 -1.84 8.92 -3.16
CA SER A 236 -2.03 8.17 -1.92
C SER A 236 -3.26 7.26 -2.07
N PRO A 237 -3.09 5.99 -2.44
CA PRO A 237 -4.22 5.08 -2.66
C PRO A 237 -4.90 4.64 -1.37
N TYR A 238 -4.22 4.76 -0.23
CA TYR A 238 -4.73 4.38 1.09
C TYR A 238 -5.24 5.57 1.89
N LEU A 239 -6.11 5.29 2.83
CA LEU A 239 -6.55 6.20 3.88
C LEU A 239 -5.77 5.90 5.16
N TYR A 240 -5.52 6.92 5.95
CA TYR A 240 -4.77 6.84 7.19
C TYR A 240 -5.61 7.43 8.33
N PRO A 241 -5.73 6.70 9.46
CA PRO A 241 -6.51 7.15 10.63
C PRO A 241 -5.87 8.30 11.38
#